data_110e5957f671621bc2573781356be69f
#
_entry.id   110e5957f671621bc2573781356be69f
#
_cell.length_a   1.000
_cell.length_b   1.000
_cell.length_c   1.000
_cell.angle_alpha   90.00
_cell.angle_beta   90.00
_cell.angle_gamma   90.00
#
_symmetry.space_group_name_H-M   'P 1'
#
loop_
_entity.id
_entity.type
_entity.pdbx_description
1 polymer ?
#
loop_
_entity_poly.entity_id
_entity_poly.type
_entity_poly.pdbx_seq_one_letter_code
_entity_poly.pdbx_strand_id
1 'polypeptide(L)'
;IASITLGVAFSGMNLVVNYMQEIISPAGKAMSKAIGVTLNAVDAGWTGVAAITWSYKVAFLFFPLLLAINFIMLTFNWTTTLNVDMWNVWNKIFTYVIVYYFTGSMLIGFLVSSIQIIFELKAGDVWQRHIEDMTGMPGVTVPHFITLFAVILNPLNKLLDFIPVFNKPFDSEAIQKKIGIF
;
A
#
# COMPACT_ATOMS: atom_id res chain seq x y z
N ILE A 1 -20.75 19.59 1.84
CA ILE A 1 -20.25 19.28 0.49
C ILE A 1 -18.99 18.41 0.61
N ALA A 2 -17.92 18.81 1.31
CA ALA A 2 -16.68 18.06 1.42
C ALA A 2 -16.87 16.61 1.91
N SER A 3 -17.72 16.37 2.91
CA SER A 3 -18.03 15.03 3.42
C SER A 3 -18.71 14.14 2.39
N ILE A 4 -19.59 14.71 1.56
CA ILE A 4 -20.25 13.98 0.46
C ILE A 4 -19.24 13.63 -0.62
N THR A 5 -18.38 14.59 -1.00
CA THR A 5 -17.32 14.36 -1.98
C THR A 5 -16.38 13.25 -1.51
N LEU A 6 -16.00 13.28 -0.24
CA LEU A 6 -15.16 12.23 0.35
C LEU A 6 -15.87 10.86 0.32
N GLY A 7 -17.15 10.81 0.69
CA GLY A 7 -17.93 9.57 0.64
C GLY A 7 -18.05 9.00 -0.77
N VAL A 8 -18.27 9.85 -1.78
CA VAL A 8 -18.32 9.44 -3.20
C VAL A 8 -16.94 8.93 -3.66
N ALA A 9 -15.85 9.60 -3.27
CA ALA A 9 -14.49 9.18 -3.59
C ALA A 9 -14.15 7.79 -3.00
N PHE A 10 -14.51 7.55 -1.74
CA PHE A 10 -14.34 6.22 -1.11
C PHE A 10 -15.19 5.14 -1.79
N SER A 11 -16.43 5.45 -2.13
CA SER A 11 -17.29 4.50 -2.83
C SER A 11 -16.74 4.17 -4.22
N GLY A 12 -16.26 5.17 -4.95
CA GLY A 12 -15.60 4.98 -6.25
C GLY A 12 -14.33 4.16 -6.15
N MET A 13 -13.49 4.44 -5.15
CA MET A 13 -12.28 3.66 -4.90
C MET A 13 -12.60 2.19 -4.58
N ASN A 14 -13.57 1.92 -3.73
CA ASN A 14 -13.99 0.54 -3.42
C ASN A 14 -14.48 -0.20 -4.67
N LEU A 15 -15.24 0.47 -5.52
CA LEU A 15 -15.71 -0.12 -6.78
C LEU A 15 -14.54 -0.51 -7.68
N VAL A 16 -13.57 0.36 -7.85
CA VAL A 16 -12.36 0.12 -8.67
C VAL A 16 -11.53 -1.01 -8.08
N VAL A 17 -11.31 -1.02 -6.76
CA VAL A 17 -10.54 -2.06 -6.07
C VAL A 17 -11.19 -3.42 -6.25
N ASN A 18 -12.50 -3.53 -6.05
CA ASN A 18 -13.23 -4.79 -6.23
C ASN A 18 -13.15 -5.28 -7.68
N TYR A 19 -13.33 -4.39 -8.65
CA TYR A 19 -13.20 -4.72 -10.05
C TYR A 19 -11.78 -5.20 -10.42
N MET A 20 -10.75 -4.51 -9.95
CA MET A 20 -9.36 -4.93 -10.15
C MET A 20 -9.05 -6.28 -9.51
N GLN A 21 -9.61 -6.56 -8.34
CA GLN A 21 -9.39 -7.81 -7.62
C GLN A 21 -9.92 -9.02 -8.42
N GLU A 22 -11.06 -8.88 -9.07
CA GLU A 22 -11.62 -9.93 -9.94
C GLU A 22 -10.72 -10.26 -11.12
N ILE A 23 -9.97 -9.28 -11.62
CA ILE A 23 -9.06 -9.45 -12.77
C ILE A 23 -7.68 -9.93 -12.32
N ILE A 24 -7.13 -9.36 -11.24
CA ILE A 24 -5.75 -9.62 -10.79
C ILE A 24 -5.64 -10.99 -10.11
N SER A 25 -6.65 -11.43 -9.37
CA SER A 25 -6.60 -12.70 -8.64
C SER A 25 -6.42 -13.92 -9.56
N PRO A 26 -7.17 -14.06 -10.66
CA PRO A 26 -6.93 -15.14 -11.63
C PRO A 26 -5.56 -15.07 -12.30
N ALA A 27 -5.10 -13.87 -12.64
CA ALA A 27 -3.78 -13.66 -13.25
C ALA A 27 -2.64 -14.07 -12.31
N GLY A 28 -2.74 -13.69 -11.02
CA GLY A 28 -1.80 -14.11 -9.99
C GLY A 28 -1.75 -15.63 -9.80
N LYS A 29 -2.91 -16.30 -9.81
CA LYS A 29 -3.00 -17.76 -9.73
C LYS A 29 -2.38 -18.44 -10.98
N ALA A 30 -2.63 -17.89 -12.16
CA ALA A 30 -2.04 -18.40 -13.41
C ALA A 30 -0.51 -18.24 -13.43
N MET A 31 -0.01 -17.10 -12.96
CA MET A 31 1.42 -16.83 -12.85
C MET A 31 2.09 -17.76 -11.85
N SER A 32 1.50 -17.96 -10.66
CA SER A 32 1.98 -18.90 -9.65
C SER A 32 2.09 -20.32 -10.19
N LYS A 33 1.07 -20.77 -10.95
CA LYS A 33 1.08 -22.07 -11.61
C LYS A 33 2.16 -22.17 -12.70
N ALA A 34 2.37 -21.11 -13.47
CA ALA A 34 3.38 -21.08 -14.54
C ALA A 34 4.82 -21.15 -14.00
N ILE A 35 5.07 -20.56 -12.82
CA ILE A 35 6.37 -20.56 -12.14
C ILE A 35 6.61 -21.89 -11.39
N GLY A 36 5.60 -22.77 -11.29
CA GLY A 36 5.69 -24.02 -10.54
C GLY A 36 5.68 -23.87 -9.02
N VAL A 37 5.34 -22.68 -8.52
CA VAL A 37 5.20 -22.41 -7.10
C VAL A 37 3.77 -22.70 -6.69
N THR A 38 3.54 -23.85 -6.07
CA THR A 38 2.26 -24.17 -5.44
C THR A 38 2.19 -23.50 -4.07
N LEU A 39 1.91 -22.21 -4.06
CA LEU A 39 1.50 -21.54 -2.84
C LEU A 39 0.03 -21.90 -2.59
N ASN A 40 -0.26 -22.44 -1.40
CA ASN A 40 -1.63 -22.49 -0.88
C ASN A 40 -2.06 -21.05 -0.56
N ALA A 41 -2.20 -20.24 -1.60
CA ALA A 41 -2.71 -18.90 -1.45
C ALA A 41 -4.23 -18.98 -1.30
N VAL A 42 -4.68 -18.82 -0.10
CA VAL A 42 -6.10 -18.56 0.17
C VAL A 42 -6.32 -17.08 -0.05
N ASP A 43 -7.03 -16.75 -1.12
CA ASP A 43 -7.50 -15.38 -1.32
C ASP A 43 -8.63 -15.12 -0.33
N ALA A 44 -8.29 -14.52 0.81
CA ALA A 44 -9.27 -14.11 1.80
C ALA A 44 -10.11 -12.90 1.32
N GLY A 45 -9.70 -12.27 0.22
CA GLY A 45 -10.28 -11.04 -0.28
C GLY A 45 -10.07 -9.85 0.64
N TRP A 46 -10.25 -8.66 0.10
CA TRP A 46 -10.18 -7.42 0.88
C TRP A 46 -11.15 -7.42 2.07
N THR A 47 -12.37 -7.87 1.87
CA THR A 47 -13.42 -7.90 2.89
C THR A 47 -13.06 -8.81 4.06
N GLY A 48 -12.46 -9.96 3.80
CA GLY A 48 -12.00 -10.89 4.85
C GLY A 48 -10.85 -10.31 5.67
N VAL A 49 -9.84 -9.76 5.02
CA VAL A 49 -8.69 -9.12 5.68
C VAL A 49 -9.13 -7.91 6.51
N ALA A 50 -10.01 -7.07 5.97
CA ALA A 50 -10.55 -5.92 6.68
C ALA A 50 -11.36 -6.34 7.90
N ALA A 51 -12.23 -7.36 7.78
CA ALA A 51 -13.03 -7.87 8.89
C ALA A 51 -12.12 -8.38 10.02
N ILE A 52 -11.09 -9.16 9.72
CA ILE A 52 -10.12 -9.62 10.71
C ILE A 52 -9.43 -8.43 11.38
N THR A 53 -8.95 -7.48 10.61
CA THR A 53 -8.24 -6.30 11.11
C THR A 53 -9.09 -5.49 12.09
N TRP A 54 -10.33 -5.18 11.71
CA TRP A 54 -11.21 -4.35 12.52
C TRP A 54 -11.91 -5.09 13.66
N SER A 55 -11.85 -6.42 13.71
CA SER A 55 -12.42 -7.21 14.80
C SER A 55 -11.65 -7.08 16.12
N TYR A 56 -10.40 -6.64 16.07
CA TYR A 56 -9.57 -6.48 17.25
C TYR A 56 -9.92 -5.20 18.00
N LYS A 57 -10.23 -5.32 19.30
CA LYS A 57 -10.58 -4.16 20.16
C LYS A 57 -9.50 -3.08 20.22
N VAL A 58 -8.24 -3.47 20.04
CA VAL A 58 -7.10 -2.54 20.05
C VAL A 58 -6.94 -1.75 18.76
N ALA A 59 -7.71 -2.06 17.70
CA ALA A 59 -7.63 -1.38 16.42
C ALA A 59 -7.73 0.16 16.54
N PHE A 60 -8.64 0.63 17.39
CA PHE A 60 -8.84 2.06 17.60
C PHE A 60 -7.64 2.77 18.25
N LEU A 61 -6.75 2.06 18.94
CA LEU A 61 -5.55 2.63 19.53
C LEU A 61 -4.50 3.02 18.47
N PHE A 62 -4.61 2.49 17.27
CA PHE A 62 -3.68 2.80 16.18
C PHE A 62 -3.86 4.21 15.62
N PHE A 63 -5.04 4.81 15.72
CA PHE A 63 -5.24 6.19 15.32
C PHE A 63 -4.41 7.16 16.16
N PRO A 64 -4.57 7.21 17.50
CA PRO A 64 -3.73 8.07 18.33
C PRO A 64 -2.25 7.66 18.29
N LEU A 65 -1.93 6.38 18.17
CA LEU A 65 -0.55 5.91 18.07
C LEU A 65 0.14 6.46 16.81
N LEU A 66 -0.51 6.36 15.65
CA LEU A 66 0.01 6.89 14.38
C LEU A 66 0.24 8.41 14.48
N LEU A 67 -0.75 9.14 14.99
CA LEU A 67 -0.63 10.59 15.16
C LEU A 67 0.48 10.95 16.14
N ALA A 68 0.60 10.24 17.27
CA ALA A 68 1.64 10.50 18.25
C ALA A 68 3.05 10.28 17.67
N ILE A 69 3.28 9.16 16.97
CA ILE A 69 4.55 8.90 16.32
C ILE A 69 4.84 9.96 15.26
N ASN A 70 3.86 10.32 14.44
CA ASN A 70 4.05 11.32 13.38
C ASN A 70 4.36 12.71 13.97
N PHE A 71 3.65 13.15 15.01
CA PHE A 71 3.95 14.42 15.67
C PHE A 71 5.33 14.44 16.35
N ILE A 72 5.73 13.34 16.99
CA ILE A 72 7.08 13.22 17.55
C ILE A 72 8.11 13.35 16.43
N MET A 73 7.98 12.63 15.34
CA MET A 73 8.92 12.68 14.23
C MET A 73 8.96 14.06 13.55
N LEU A 74 7.84 14.75 13.42
CA LEU A 74 7.77 16.12 12.90
C LEU A 74 8.47 17.11 13.87
N THR A 75 8.23 16.99 15.18
CA THR A 75 8.82 17.87 16.18
C THR A 75 10.35 17.79 16.20
N PHE A 76 10.90 16.59 16.01
CA PHE A 76 12.35 16.37 15.95
C PHE A 76 12.93 16.51 14.54
N ASN A 77 12.14 16.94 13.56
CA ASN A 77 12.53 17.02 12.14
C ASN A 77 13.05 15.69 11.57
N TRP A 78 12.52 14.57 12.05
CA TRP A 78 12.84 13.23 11.53
C TRP A 78 12.02 12.87 10.30
N THR A 79 10.93 13.58 10.05
CA THR A 79 10.12 13.50 8.84
C THR A 79 9.62 14.88 8.44
N THR A 80 9.34 15.08 7.17
CA THR A 80 8.63 16.26 6.63
C THR A 80 7.17 15.93 6.31
N THR A 81 6.79 14.67 6.43
CA THR A 81 5.47 14.16 6.07
C THR A 81 4.51 14.25 7.26
N LEU A 82 3.40 14.97 7.07
CA LEU A 82 2.24 14.90 7.95
C LEU A 82 1.26 13.87 7.39
N ASN A 83 1.11 12.76 8.10
CA ASN A 83 0.17 11.70 7.72
C ASN A 83 -1.16 11.87 8.45
N VAL A 84 -2.18 12.25 7.70
CA VAL A 84 -3.57 12.37 8.18
C VAL A 84 -4.49 11.33 7.55
N ASP A 85 -3.92 10.33 6.87
CA ASP A 85 -4.67 9.30 6.18
C ASP A 85 -5.24 8.28 7.17
N MET A 86 -6.49 8.48 7.51
CA MET A 86 -7.24 7.60 8.40
C MET A 86 -7.61 6.25 7.75
N TRP A 87 -7.58 6.18 6.43
CA TRP A 87 -7.90 4.94 5.70
C TRP A 87 -6.77 3.92 5.83
N ASN A 88 -5.53 4.33 5.64
CA ASN A 88 -4.38 3.44 5.65
C ASN A 88 -3.92 3.01 7.06
N VAL A 89 -4.64 3.38 8.11
CA VAL A 89 -4.38 2.85 9.46
C VAL A 89 -4.58 1.33 9.51
N TRP A 90 -5.49 0.78 8.70
CA TRP A 90 -5.81 -0.64 8.69
C TRP A 90 -4.59 -1.55 8.47
N ASN A 91 -3.64 -1.16 7.62
CA ASN A 91 -2.46 -1.98 7.35
C ASN A 91 -1.52 -2.11 8.57
N LYS A 92 -1.46 -1.10 9.43
CA LYS A 92 -0.71 -1.12 10.69
C LYS A 92 -1.40 -2.04 11.70
N ILE A 93 -2.75 -1.97 11.74
CA ILE A 93 -3.55 -2.86 12.58
C ILE A 93 -3.38 -4.32 12.09
N PHE A 94 -3.40 -4.53 10.78
CA PHE A 94 -3.20 -5.87 10.21
C PHE A 94 -1.82 -6.44 10.54
N THR A 95 -0.76 -5.63 10.46
CA THR A 95 0.58 -6.02 10.92
C THR A 95 0.57 -6.41 12.39
N TYR A 96 -0.06 -5.61 13.24
CA TYR A 96 -0.23 -5.94 14.66
C TYR A 96 -0.93 -7.30 14.83
N VAL A 97 -2.02 -7.53 14.12
CA VAL A 97 -2.81 -8.78 14.23
C VAL A 97 -1.97 -9.99 13.85
N ILE A 98 -1.22 -9.91 12.74
CA ILE A 98 -0.35 -10.99 12.31
C ILE A 98 0.74 -11.26 13.36
N VAL A 99 1.43 -10.22 13.80
CA VAL A 99 2.52 -10.37 14.78
C VAL A 99 1.99 -10.90 16.11
N TYR A 100 0.85 -10.40 16.56
CA TYR A 100 0.20 -10.89 17.77
C TYR A 100 -0.20 -12.37 17.63
N TYR A 101 -0.73 -12.78 16.48
CA TYR A 101 -1.10 -14.17 16.23
C TYR A 101 0.10 -15.12 16.36
N PHE A 102 1.26 -14.73 15.83
CA PHE A 102 2.46 -15.58 15.88
C PHE A 102 3.21 -15.53 17.22
N THR A 103 3.17 -14.40 17.91
CA THR A 103 3.99 -14.20 19.12
C THR A 103 3.22 -14.30 20.43
N GLY A 104 1.88 -14.17 20.37
CA GLY A 104 1.03 -14.06 21.57
C GLY A 104 1.25 -12.76 22.36
N SER A 105 2.11 -11.85 21.89
CA SER A 105 2.51 -10.65 22.63
C SER A 105 1.96 -9.37 22.00
N MET A 106 1.08 -8.68 22.74
CA MET A 106 0.57 -7.38 22.35
C MET A 106 1.68 -6.35 22.21
N LEU A 107 2.67 -6.38 23.12
CA LEU A 107 3.77 -5.43 23.10
C LEU A 107 4.60 -5.55 21.81
N ILE A 108 4.93 -6.78 21.41
CA ILE A 108 5.68 -7.02 20.18
C ILE A 108 4.87 -6.56 18.97
N GLY A 109 3.58 -6.84 18.95
CA GLY A 109 2.67 -6.37 17.91
C GLY A 109 2.68 -4.85 17.75
N PHE A 110 2.54 -4.11 18.85
CA PHE A 110 2.61 -2.65 18.84
C PHE A 110 3.97 -2.11 18.43
N LEU A 111 5.06 -2.72 18.90
CA LEU A 111 6.42 -2.32 18.53
C LEU A 111 6.67 -2.48 17.02
N VAL A 112 6.33 -3.64 16.46
CA VAL A 112 6.54 -3.90 15.02
C VAL A 112 5.69 -2.96 14.18
N SER A 113 4.43 -2.72 14.55
CA SER A 113 3.57 -1.77 13.83
C SER A 113 4.07 -0.33 13.98
N SER A 114 4.64 0.05 15.13
CA SER A 114 5.26 1.38 15.31
C SER A 114 6.48 1.55 14.41
N ILE A 115 7.31 0.54 14.28
CA ILE A 115 8.43 0.51 13.34
C ILE A 115 7.92 0.69 11.91
N GLN A 116 6.85 -0.02 11.53
CA GLN A 116 6.22 0.15 10.21
C GLN A 116 5.79 1.60 9.97
N ILE A 117 5.13 2.25 10.94
CA ILE A 117 4.71 3.66 10.84
C ILE A 117 5.92 4.55 10.53
N ILE A 118 7.02 4.37 11.26
CA ILE A 118 8.25 5.14 11.06
C ILE A 118 8.80 4.94 9.64
N PHE A 119 8.88 3.69 9.19
CA PHE A 119 9.36 3.38 7.84
C PHE A 119 8.47 3.97 6.76
N GLU A 120 7.16 3.92 6.91
CA GLU A 120 6.22 4.49 5.94
C GLU A 120 6.34 6.01 5.84
N LEU A 121 6.51 6.70 6.97
CA LEU A 121 6.76 8.15 6.98
C LEU A 121 8.06 8.50 6.27
N LYS A 122 9.13 7.75 6.54
CA LYS A 122 10.42 7.93 5.85
C LYS A 122 10.34 7.61 4.36
N ALA A 123 9.60 6.58 3.99
CA ALA A 123 9.34 6.27 2.58
C ALA A 123 8.59 7.43 1.90
N GLY A 124 7.60 8.02 2.59
CA GLY A 124 6.90 9.21 2.12
C GLY A 124 7.85 10.38 1.84
N ASP A 125 8.79 10.66 2.74
CA ASP A 125 9.81 11.71 2.57
C ASP A 125 10.67 11.45 1.32
N VAL A 126 11.14 10.22 1.14
CA VAL A 126 12.03 9.84 0.02
C VAL A 126 11.32 9.94 -1.33
N TRP A 127 10.04 9.57 -1.36
CA TRP A 127 9.26 9.52 -2.60
C TRP A 127 8.46 10.78 -2.90
N GLN A 128 8.45 11.76 -2.02
CA GLN A 128 7.68 12.99 -2.17
C GLN A 128 7.81 13.59 -3.57
N ARG A 129 9.05 13.77 -4.03
CA ARG A 129 9.34 14.37 -5.33
C ARG A 129 8.74 13.60 -6.50
N HIS A 130 8.81 12.27 -6.46
CA HIS A 130 8.23 11.42 -7.51
C HIS A 130 6.70 11.47 -7.50
N ILE A 131 6.10 11.54 -6.32
CA ILE A 131 4.64 11.68 -6.19
C ILE A 131 4.20 13.05 -6.70
N GLU A 132 4.91 14.12 -6.37
CA GLU A 132 4.67 15.46 -6.90
C GLU A 132 4.74 15.48 -8.44
N ASP A 133 5.79 14.88 -9.02
CA ASP A 133 5.97 14.79 -10.47
C ASP A 133 4.85 13.99 -11.14
N MET A 134 4.40 12.90 -10.52
CA MET A 134 3.32 12.06 -11.06
C MET A 134 1.94 12.70 -10.95
N THR A 135 1.67 13.41 -9.85
CA THR A 135 0.33 13.91 -9.53
C THR A 135 0.14 15.37 -9.92
N GLY A 136 1.22 16.10 -10.12
CA GLY A 136 1.22 17.55 -10.29
C GLY A 136 0.78 18.32 -9.03
N MET A 137 0.81 17.68 -7.86
CA MET A 137 0.40 18.26 -6.58
C MET A 137 1.63 18.51 -5.69
N PRO A 138 2.12 19.75 -5.61
CA PRO A 138 3.26 20.09 -4.75
C PRO A 138 2.96 19.82 -3.27
N GLY A 139 3.96 19.28 -2.55
CA GLY A 139 3.85 19.01 -1.12
C GLY A 139 3.01 17.78 -0.75
N VAL A 140 2.55 17.02 -1.74
CA VAL A 140 1.79 15.77 -1.50
C VAL A 140 2.73 14.58 -1.57
N THR A 141 2.57 13.64 -0.64
CA THR A 141 3.27 12.35 -0.63
C THR A 141 2.34 11.25 -0.16
N VAL A 142 2.77 10.01 -0.34
CA VAL A 142 1.98 8.82 0.06
C VAL A 142 2.79 7.99 1.04
N PRO A 143 2.67 8.22 2.36
CA PRO A 143 3.33 7.43 3.39
C PRO A 143 2.59 6.10 3.58
N HIS A 144 2.81 5.17 2.67
CA HIS A 144 2.08 3.91 2.61
C HIS A 144 3.05 2.75 2.34
N PHE A 145 2.64 1.54 2.69
CA PHE A 145 3.40 0.32 2.45
C PHE A 145 3.78 0.13 0.98
N ILE A 146 2.92 0.54 0.04
CA ILE A 146 3.20 0.53 -1.40
C ILE A 146 4.41 1.42 -1.74
N THR A 147 4.52 2.59 -1.10
CA THR A 147 5.66 3.49 -1.32
C THR A 147 6.98 2.85 -0.85
N LEU A 148 6.95 2.05 0.20
CA LEU A 148 8.10 1.27 0.64
C LEU A 148 8.56 0.28 -0.44
N PHE A 149 7.63 -0.43 -1.07
CA PHE A 149 7.94 -1.29 -2.22
C PHE A 149 8.53 -0.50 -3.39
N ALA A 150 7.98 0.67 -3.68
CA ALA A 150 8.50 1.54 -4.72
C ALA A 150 9.97 1.94 -4.46
N VAL A 151 10.32 2.25 -3.22
CA VAL A 151 11.72 2.52 -2.82
C VAL A 151 12.62 1.32 -3.10
N ILE A 152 12.18 0.12 -2.75
CA ILE A 152 12.92 -1.12 -2.97
C ILE A 152 13.06 -1.43 -4.48
N LEU A 153 12.02 -1.17 -5.27
CA LEU A 153 11.99 -1.45 -6.70
C LEU A 153 12.69 -0.39 -7.56
N ASN A 154 12.98 0.79 -7.01
CA ASN A 154 13.65 1.86 -7.77
C ASN A 154 15.00 1.46 -8.39
N PRO A 155 15.91 0.72 -7.72
CA PRO A 155 17.12 0.20 -8.35
C PRO A 155 16.81 -0.70 -9.54
N LEU A 156 15.76 -1.51 -9.46
CA LEU A 156 15.31 -2.36 -10.57
C LEU A 156 14.79 -1.52 -11.74
N ASN A 157 14.03 -0.47 -11.46
CA ASN A 157 13.55 0.45 -12.50
C ASN A 157 14.73 1.09 -13.23
N LYS A 158 15.74 1.60 -12.50
CA LYS A 158 16.97 2.15 -13.10
C LYS A 158 17.71 1.12 -13.96
N LEU A 159 17.69 -0.16 -13.56
CA LEU A 159 18.29 -1.23 -14.37
C LEU A 159 17.49 -1.47 -15.66
N LEU A 160 16.17 -1.41 -15.59
CA LEU A 160 15.29 -1.56 -16.75
C LEU A 160 15.44 -0.41 -17.75
N ASP A 161 15.78 0.80 -17.30
CA ASP A 161 16.05 1.97 -18.15
C ASP A 161 17.21 1.75 -19.12
N PHE A 162 18.15 0.84 -18.83
CA PHE A 162 19.22 0.45 -19.75
C PHE A 162 18.71 -0.43 -20.91
N ILE A 163 17.51 -0.95 -20.84
CA ILE A 163 16.93 -1.81 -21.87
C ILE A 163 15.99 -0.98 -22.76
N PRO A 164 16.32 -0.70 -24.03
CA PRO A 164 15.56 0.22 -24.88
C PRO A 164 14.09 -0.12 -25.09
N VAL A 165 13.72 -1.41 -24.88
CA VAL A 165 12.34 -1.88 -24.99
C VAL A 165 11.46 -1.30 -23.90
N PHE A 166 11.99 -1.09 -22.69
CA PHE A 166 11.23 -0.58 -21.55
C PHE A 166 11.12 0.96 -21.53
N ASN A 167 11.96 1.65 -22.31
CA ASN A 167 11.94 3.13 -22.43
C ASN A 167 10.89 3.63 -23.45
N LYS A 168 10.17 2.73 -24.09
CA LYS A 168 9.06 3.10 -25.00
C LYS A 168 7.77 3.13 -24.22
N PRO A 169 6.90 4.15 -24.46
CA PRO A 169 5.57 4.14 -23.86
C PRO A 169 4.85 2.84 -24.25
N PHE A 170 4.37 2.14 -23.26
CA PHE A 170 3.63 0.89 -23.44
C PHE A 170 2.23 1.23 -23.96
N ASP A 171 2.00 0.94 -25.23
CA ASP A 171 0.67 1.01 -25.80
C ASP A 171 -0.08 -0.30 -25.48
N SER A 172 -0.94 -0.22 -24.46
CA SER A 172 -1.72 -1.35 -24.00
C SER A 172 -2.65 -1.92 -25.07
N GLU A 173 -3.18 -1.07 -25.96
CA GLU A 173 -4.06 -1.52 -27.05
C GLU A 173 -3.29 -2.29 -28.13
N ALA A 174 -2.10 -1.81 -28.48
CA ALA A 174 -1.24 -2.51 -29.44
C ALA A 174 -0.81 -3.90 -28.95
N ILE A 175 -0.58 -4.03 -27.63
CA ILE A 175 -0.23 -5.30 -27.02
C ILE A 175 -1.43 -6.24 -26.98
N GLN A 176 -2.59 -5.76 -26.59
CA GLN A 176 -3.82 -6.55 -26.56
C GLN A 176 -4.16 -7.10 -27.93
N LYS A 177 -4.05 -6.28 -29.00
CA LYS A 177 -4.21 -6.71 -30.40
C LYS A 177 -3.19 -7.77 -30.83
N LYS A 178 -1.95 -7.67 -30.34
CA LYS A 178 -0.86 -8.58 -30.72
C LYS A 178 -0.95 -9.92 -29.99
N ILE A 179 -1.50 -9.94 -28.78
CA ILE A 179 -1.68 -11.16 -27.97
C ILE A 179 -3.02 -11.86 -28.31
N GLY A 180 -3.92 -11.19 -29.01
CA GLY A 180 -5.19 -11.78 -29.46
C GLY A 180 -6.17 -12.05 -28.31
N ILE A 181 -6.19 -11.19 -27.29
CA ILE A 181 -7.07 -11.31 -26.10
C ILE A 181 -8.45 -10.65 -26.34
N PHE A 182 -8.78 -10.31 -27.59
CA PHE A 182 -10.14 -9.91 -28.02
C PHE A 182 -10.48 -10.55 -29.36
#